data_de793779008f4bc19ea4d4558962096e
#
_entry.id   de793779008f4bc19ea4d4558962096e
#
_cell.length_a   1.000
_cell.length_b   1.000
_cell.length_c   1.000
_cell.angle_alpha   90.00
_cell.angle_beta   90.00
_cell.angle_gamma   90.00
#
_symmetry.space_group_name_H-M   'P 1'
#
loop_
_entity.id
_entity.type
_entity.pdbx_description
1 polymer ?
#
loop_
_entity_poly.entity_id
_entity_poly.type
_entity_poly.pdbx_seq_one_letter_code
_entity_poly.pdbx_strand_id
1 'polypeptide(L)'
;MTEMRKETDSLGVVEVPADKLWGPQTQRSLEHFSIGKDLIPREMITSYAILKKAAAIANHDGKRLDDERYKLIVQVCDEILTGQHHDMFPLHVWMTGSGTQFNMNVNEVISNRCCQLAGTPLGSKTPVHPNDHVNMAQSSNDSFPSAMCIAAAVNVKERLIPAVTALRDAIAAKSKAWSDIVKIGRTHMQDATPLTYGQEWSGYVGMLLDDLERIEGALQGVYRLALGGTAVGTGINSAPGFAEASAAQIAKLTGLPFVTAPNKFTVQGAHDALVQLSGTMRTLAVSLYKIANDIRLMSCGPRAGFAELEIPENEPGSSIMPGKVNPTQCEALTMIAVQVMADDVAVGFGGAGGYLEMNVYKPLMIFNITHSITIMSDGCTNFRKFLIEGTKPNLKKINEYVERSLMLVTALSPVIGYDKASKIAHYAMDNDLTLKAAALKLGYVTEAEFDRVVDPKKMVRPYVA
;
A
#
# COMPACT_ATOMS: atom_id res chain seq x y z
N MET A 1 29.73 -31.36 -4.19
CA MET A 1 29.39 -30.74 -5.49
C MET A 1 27.92 -31.06 -5.74
N THR A 2 27.11 -30.07 -6.06
CA THR A 2 25.70 -30.30 -6.41
C THR A 2 25.65 -31.13 -7.70
N GLU A 3 24.89 -32.17 -7.73
CA GLU A 3 24.69 -32.98 -8.94
C GLU A 3 24.00 -32.12 -9.99
N MET A 4 24.45 -32.14 -11.24
CA MET A 4 23.93 -31.38 -12.35
C MET A 4 23.26 -32.32 -13.37
N ARG A 5 22.17 -31.84 -13.99
CA ARG A 5 21.53 -32.45 -15.14
C ARG A 5 21.63 -31.55 -16.37
N LYS A 6 21.61 -32.12 -17.54
CA LYS A 6 21.62 -31.38 -18.81
C LYS A 6 20.21 -31.20 -19.34
N GLU A 7 19.86 -29.95 -19.59
CA GLU A 7 18.61 -29.59 -20.29
C GLU A 7 18.95 -28.77 -21.55
N THR A 8 17.98 -28.55 -22.42
CA THR A 8 18.18 -27.83 -23.67
C THR A 8 17.12 -26.75 -23.88
N ASP A 9 17.55 -25.60 -24.38
CA ASP A 9 16.70 -24.57 -24.97
C ASP A 9 17.11 -24.29 -26.42
N SER A 10 16.58 -23.23 -27.03
CA SER A 10 16.88 -22.86 -28.42
C SER A 10 18.35 -22.42 -28.64
N LEU A 11 19.08 -22.11 -27.56
CA LEU A 11 20.51 -21.72 -27.62
C LEU A 11 21.46 -22.89 -27.36
N GLY A 12 20.94 -24.07 -26.99
CA GLY A 12 21.75 -25.27 -26.77
C GLY A 12 21.64 -25.85 -25.35
N VAL A 13 22.63 -26.64 -24.98
CA VAL A 13 22.68 -27.37 -23.70
C VAL A 13 23.05 -26.45 -22.54
N VAL A 14 22.34 -26.60 -21.43
CA VAL A 14 22.60 -25.91 -20.16
C VAL A 14 22.66 -26.93 -19.02
N GLU A 15 23.60 -26.78 -18.11
CA GLU A 15 23.68 -27.56 -16.87
C GLU A 15 22.82 -26.89 -15.79
N VAL A 16 21.84 -27.65 -15.26
CA VAL A 16 20.90 -27.21 -14.24
C VAL A 16 21.07 -28.09 -13.00
N PRO A 17 21.02 -27.57 -11.76
CA PRO A 17 21.10 -28.40 -10.56
C PRO A 17 20.02 -29.48 -10.57
N ALA A 18 20.40 -30.75 -10.32
CA ALA A 18 19.55 -31.92 -10.49
C ALA A 18 18.33 -31.94 -9.57
N ASP A 19 18.41 -31.26 -8.41
CA ASP A 19 17.34 -31.13 -7.42
C ASP A 19 16.35 -30.00 -7.67
N LYS A 20 16.60 -29.13 -8.66
CA LYS A 20 15.76 -27.94 -8.94
C LYS A 20 14.74 -28.21 -10.03
N LEU A 21 13.57 -27.60 -9.88
CA LEU A 21 12.49 -27.72 -10.88
C LEU A 21 12.59 -26.69 -12.01
N TRP A 22 13.41 -25.64 -11.86
CA TRP A 22 13.62 -24.72 -12.98
C TRP A 22 14.44 -25.39 -14.10
N GLY A 23 14.41 -24.80 -15.26
CA GLY A 23 15.05 -25.33 -16.46
C GLY A 23 16.12 -24.38 -17.03
N PRO A 24 16.47 -24.54 -18.33
CA PRO A 24 17.61 -23.87 -18.92
C PRO A 24 17.47 -22.36 -19.01
N GLN A 25 16.29 -21.82 -19.30
CA GLN A 25 16.12 -20.38 -19.42
C GLN A 25 16.25 -19.67 -18.07
N THR A 26 15.72 -20.27 -17.00
CA THR A 26 15.92 -19.78 -15.64
C THR A 26 17.41 -19.84 -15.25
N GLN A 27 18.09 -20.95 -15.56
CA GLN A 27 19.51 -21.11 -15.26
C GLN A 27 20.35 -20.04 -15.98
N ARG A 28 20.08 -19.76 -17.26
CA ARG A 28 20.75 -18.67 -17.97
C ARG A 28 20.48 -17.29 -17.35
N SER A 29 19.27 -17.06 -16.87
CA SER A 29 18.95 -15.81 -16.16
C SER A 29 19.76 -15.65 -14.88
N LEU A 30 19.92 -16.74 -14.10
CA LEU A 30 20.78 -16.72 -12.90
C LEU A 30 22.26 -16.46 -13.23
N GLU A 31 22.74 -16.96 -14.36
CA GLU A 31 24.11 -16.72 -14.81
C GLU A 31 24.37 -15.27 -15.27
N HIS A 32 23.38 -14.67 -15.94
CA HIS A 32 23.59 -13.37 -16.58
C HIS A 32 22.99 -12.18 -15.80
N PHE A 33 22.02 -12.41 -14.91
CA PHE A 33 21.23 -11.37 -14.25
C PHE A 33 21.15 -11.50 -12.73
N SER A 34 22.13 -12.14 -12.08
CA SER A 34 22.26 -12.17 -10.61
C SER A 34 22.77 -10.82 -10.11
N ILE A 35 21.89 -9.81 -10.13
CA ILE A 35 22.20 -8.42 -9.79
C ILE A 35 21.50 -8.06 -8.48
N GLY A 36 22.26 -7.61 -7.50
CA GLY A 36 21.71 -7.22 -6.20
C GLY A 36 21.15 -8.41 -5.40
N LYS A 37 20.18 -8.12 -4.53
CA LYS A 37 19.53 -9.14 -3.67
C LYS A 37 18.02 -9.18 -3.85
N ASP A 38 17.47 -8.28 -4.66
CA ASP A 38 16.03 -8.12 -4.83
C ASP A 38 15.52 -9.22 -5.77
N LEU A 39 14.74 -10.12 -5.24
CA LEU A 39 14.07 -11.17 -6.00
C LEU A 39 12.70 -10.70 -6.50
N ILE A 40 12.20 -11.33 -7.54
CA ILE A 40 10.82 -11.13 -8.00
C ILE A 40 9.87 -11.37 -6.82
N PRO A 41 8.89 -10.47 -6.57
CA PRO A 41 7.98 -10.58 -5.45
C PRO A 41 7.24 -11.92 -5.42
N ARG A 42 7.03 -12.47 -4.22
CA ARG A 42 6.28 -13.74 -4.03
C ARG A 42 4.86 -13.64 -4.57
N GLU A 43 4.29 -12.47 -4.54
CA GLU A 43 2.97 -12.13 -5.09
C GLU A 43 2.91 -12.43 -6.60
N MET A 44 4.01 -12.29 -7.31
CA MET A 44 4.08 -12.67 -8.72
C MET A 44 4.08 -14.18 -8.94
N ILE A 45 4.64 -14.97 -8.00
CA ILE A 45 4.60 -16.45 -8.07
C ILE A 45 3.14 -16.93 -7.99
N THR A 46 2.41 -16.46 -6.98
CA THR A 46 1.00 -16.83 -6.79
C THR A 46 0.11 -16.32 -7.93
N SER A 47 0.34 -15.10 -8.39
CA SER A 47 -0.42 -14.52 -9.49
C SER A 47 -0.20 -15.25 -10.81
N TYR A 48 1.01 -15.69 -11.09
CA TYR A 48 1.28 -16.53 -12.25
C TYR A 48 0.66 -17.92 -12.11
N ALA A 49 0.64 -18.51 -10.92
CA ALA A 49 -0.04 -19.79 -10.70
C ALA A 49 -1.55 -19.66 -10.95
N ILE A 50 -2.19 -18.57 -10.51
CA ILE A 50 -3.60 -18.24 -10.84
C ILE A 50 -3.78 -18.13 -12.35
N LEU A 51 -2.92 -17.34 -13.03
CA LEU A 51 -2.99 -17.09 -14.46
C LEU A 51 -2.81 -18.38 -15.25
N LYS A 52 -1.79 -19.19 -14.95
CA LYS A 52 -1.50 -20.44 -15.64
C LYS A 52 -2.62 -21.48 -15.44
N LYS A 53 -3.18 -21.56 -14.23
CA LYS A 53 -4.36 -22.38 -13.93
C LYS A 53 -5.56 -21.93 -14.77
N ALA A 54 -5.85 -20.64 -14.80
CA ALA A 54 -6.95 -20.08 -15.59
C ALA A 54 -6.79 -20.33 -17.10
N ALA A 55 -5.57 -20.13 -17.62
CA ALA A 55 -5.26 -20.40 -19.01
C ALA A 55 -5.38 -21.90 -19.37
N ALA A 56 -4.93 -22.80 -18.49
CA ALA A 56 -5.08 -24.24 -18.68
C ALA A 56 -6.56 -24.66 -18.72
N ILE A 57 -7.39 -24.11 -17.82
CA ILE A 57 -8.85 -24.34 -17.83
C ILE A 57 -9.46 -23.84 -19.14
N ALA A 58 -9.16 -22.61 -19.56
CA ALA A 58 -9.71 -22.05 -20.79
C ALA A 58 -9.29 -22.83 -22.05
N ASN A 59 -8.03 -23.28 -22.10
CA ASN A 59 -7.54 -24.11 -23.23
C ASN A 59 -8.15 -25.52 -23.21
N HIS A 60 -8.37 -26.11 -22.05
CA HIS A 60 -9.03 -27.41 -21.90
C HIS A 60 -10.52 -27.33 -22.32
N ASP A 61 -11.25 -26.35 -21.80
CA ASP A 61 -12.66 -26.14 -22.17
C ASP A 61 -12.81 -25.84 -23.66
N GLY A 62 -11.83 -25.14 -24.25
CA GLY A 62 -11.69 -24.90 -25.68
C GLY A 62 -11.19 -26.11 -26.50
N LYS A 63 -11.01 -27.29 -25.87
CA LYS A 63 -10.54 -28.56 -26.51
C LYS A 63 -9.16 -28.46 -27.18
N ARG A 64 -8.30 -27.56 -26.69
CA ARG A 64 -6.92 -27.39 -27.19
C ARG A 64 -5.90 -28.09 -26.31
N LEU A 65 -6.21 -28.28 -25.02
CA LEU A 65 -5.41 -29.02 -24.05
C LEU A 65 -6.18 -30.30 -23.66
N ASP A 66 -5.52 -31.45 -23.70
CA ASP A 66 -6.15 -32.70 -23.31
C ASP A 66 -6.26 -32.86 -21.78
N ASP A 67 -7.07 -33.84 -21.35
CA ASP A 67 -7.40 -34.10 -19.94
C ASP A 67 -6.19 -34.42 -19.06
N GLU A 68 -5.22 -35.16 -19.58
CA GLU A 68 -4.06 -35.59 -18.81
C GLU A 68 -3.17 -34.38 -18.48
N ARG A 69 -2.78 -33.61 -19.49
CA ARG A 69 -1.94 -32.43 -19.34
C ARG A 69 -2.63 -31.35 -18.52
N TYR A 70 -3.93 -31.15 -18.78
CA TYR A 70 -4.76 -30.22 -18.00
C TYR A 70 -4.71 -30.54 -16.49
N LYS A 71 -4.99 -31.80 -16.11
CA LYS A 71 -4.99 -32.21 -14.70
C LYS A 71 -3.63 -32.00 -14.02
N LEU A 72 -2.56 -32.35 -14.71
CA LEU A 72 -1.20 -32.16 -14.21
C LEU A 72 -0.86 -30.68 -14.00
N ILE A 73 -1.15 -29.80 -14.99
CA ILE A 73 -0.87 -28.38 -14.88
C ILE A 73 -1.67 -27.75 -13.73
N VAL A 74 -2.97 -28.06 -13.64
CA VAL A 74 -3.83 -27.52 -12.57
C VAL A 74 -3.35 -27.99 -11.20
N GLN A 75 -2.98 -29.26 -11.04
CA GLN A 75 -2.43 -29.79 -9.79
C GLN A 75 -1.17 -29.04 -9.36
N VAL A 76 -0.23 -28.80 -10.27
CA VAL A 76 1.01 -28.09 -9.95
C VAL A 76 0.73 -26.62 -9.61
N CYS A 77 -0.19 -25.97 -10.31
CA CYS A 77 -0.62 -24.62 -9.95
C CYS A 77 -1.20 -24.58 -8.53
N ASP A 78 -1.98 -25.59 -8.12
CA ASP A 78 -2.53 -25.70 -6.77
C ASP A 78 -1.44 -25.94 -5.72
N GLU A 79 -0.43 -26.75 -6.02
CA GLU A 79 0.75 -26.91 -5.16
C GLU A 79 1.45 -25.56 -4.92
N ILE A 80 1.66 -24.77 -5.97
CA ILE A 80 2.27 -23.43 -5.87
C ILE A 80 1.38 -22.47 -5.06
N LEU A 81 0.08 -22.48 -5.27
CA LEU A 81 -0.88 -21.62 -4.55
C LEU A 81 -0.93 -21.94 -3.04
N THR A 82 -0.65 -23.20 -2.65
CA THR A 82 -0.53 -23.59 -1.23
C THR A 82 0.84 -23.30 -0.62
N GLY A 83 1.74 -22.63 -1.35
CA GLY A 83 3.06 -22.23 -0.90
C GLY A 83 4.18 -23.24 -1.16
N GLN A 84 3.88 -24.36 -1.86
CA GLN A 84 4.90 -25.33 -2.25
C GLN A 84 5.74 -24.79 -3.41
N HIS A 85 6.98 -25.24 -3.50
CA HIS A 85 7.91 -24.94 -4.61
C HIS A 85 8.31 -23.46 -4.73
N HIS A 86 8.03 -22.60 -3.75
CA HIS A 86 8.35 -21.16 -3.83
C HIS A 86 9.86 -20.88 -3.92
N ASP A 87 10.70 -21.81 -3.45
CA ASP A 87 12.16 -21.78 -3.57
C ASP A 87 12.66 -22.10 -5.00
N MET A 88 11.76 -22.49 -5.92
CA MET A 88 12.05 -22.75 -7.31
C MET A 88 11.95 -21.51 -8.21
N PHE A 89 11.72 -20.33 -7.62
CA PHE A 89 11.60 -19.05 -8.31
C PHE A 89 12.68 -18.07 -7.83
N PRO A 90 13.95 -18.29 -8.21
CA PRO A 90 15.09 -17.56 -7.63
C PRO A 90 15.49 -16.31 -8.42
N LEU A 91 14.70 -15.88 -9.39
CA LEU A 91 15.08 -14.80 -10.30
C LEU A 91 15.07 -13.43 -9.62
N HIS A 92 16.08 -12.62 -9.99
CA HIS A 92 16.19 -11.24 -9.54
C HIS A 92 15.25 -10.31 -10.32
N VAL A 93 14.90 -9.19 -9.69
CA VAL A 93 14.10 -8.12 -10.34
C VAL A 93 14.80 -7.56 -11.58
N TRP A 94 16.13 -7.44 -11.51
CA TRP A 94 16.98 -6.81 -12.53
C TRP A 94 17.26 -7.76 -13.70
N MET A 95 16.18 -8.23 -14.33
CA MET A 95 16.18 -9.10 -15.50
C MET A 95 15.68 -8.36 -16.75
N THR A 96 15.39 -9.08 -17.84
CA THR A 96 14.73 -8.48 -19.01
C THR A 96 13.43 -7.78 -18.61
N GLY A 97 13.28 -6.53 -19.01
CA GLY A 97 12.14 -5.70 -18.62
C GLY A 97 10.78 -6.14 -19.14
N SER A 98 10.74 -7.08 -20.08
CA SER A 98 9.51 -7.75 -20.54
C SER A 98 8.98 -8.77 -19.54
N GLY A 99 9.82 -9.29 -18.63
CA GLY A 99 9.48 -10.35 -17.70
C GLY A 99 9.51 -11.75 -18.29
N THR A 100 10.03 -11.91 -19.52
CA THR A 100 10.05 -13.20 -20.21
C THR A 100 10.78 -14.28 -19.42
N GLN A 101 11.89 -13.96 -18.78
CA GLN A 101 12.66 -14.92 -17.98
C GLN A 101 11.83 -15.49 -16.83
N PHE A 102 11.05 -14.65 -16.14
CA PHE A 102 10.18 -15.12 -15.05
C PHE A 102 8.96 -15.93 -15.56
N ASN A 103 8.34 -15.52 -16.68
CA ASN A 103 7.31 -16.34 -17.32
C ASN A 103 7.85 -17.73 -17.67
N MET A 104 9.08 -17.80 -18.19
CA MET A 104 9.70 -19.09 -18.50
C MET A 104 10.08 -19.86 -17.25
N ASN A 105 10.52 -19.20 -16.18
CA ASN A 105 10.74 -19.86 -14.88
C ASN A 105 9.46 -20.57 -14.40
N VAL A 106 8.33 -19.90 -14.45
CA VAL A 106 7.03 -20.51 -14.10
C VAL A 106 6.71 -21.70 -15.01
N ASN A 107 6.87 -21.53 -16.34
CA ASN A 107 6.60 -22.59 -17.29
C ASN A 107 7.51 -23.84 -17.08
N GLU A 108 8.80 -23.61 -16.80
CA GLU A 108 9.79 -24.67 -16.55
C GLU A 108 9.50 -25.41 -15.26
N VAL A 109 9.19 -24.70 -14.16
CA VAL A 109 8.83 -25.30 -12.88
C VAL A 109 7.58 -26.17 -12.99
N ILE A 110 6.52 -25.65 -13.64
CA ILE A 110 5.29 -26.43 -13.87
C ILE A 110 5.58 -27.67 -14.72
N SER A 111 6.30 -27.53 -15.83
CA SER A 111 6.64 -28.63 -16.71
C SER A 111 7.46 -29.70 -15.98
N ASN A 112 8.51 -29.32 -15.27
CA ASN A 112 9.37 -30.27 -14.56
C ASN A 112 8.65 -30.94 -13.37
N ARG A 113 7.76 -30.24 -12.68
CA ARG A 113 6.93 -30.87 -11.65
C ARG A 113 5.95 -31.87 -12.26
N CYS A 114 5.38 -31.57 -13.42
CA CYS A 114 4.55 -32.54 -14.17
C CYS A 114 5.38 -33.78 -14.58
N CYS A 115 6.65 -33.62 -14.98
CA CYS A 115 7.55 -34.75 -15.22
C CYS A 115 7.70 -35.65 -13.99
N GLN A 116 7.94 -35.06 -12.80
CA GLN A 116 8.03 -35.82 -11.56
C GLN A 116 6.74 -36.57 -11.24
N LEU A 117 5.59 -35.94 -11.39
CA LEU A 117 4.28 -36.57 -11.15
C LEU A 117 4.00 -37.72 -12.10
N ALA A 118 4.45 -37.61 -13.34
CA ALA A 118 4.31 -38.62 -14.38
C ALA A 118 5.42 -39.72 -14.35
N GLY A 119 6.44 -39.58 -13.47
CA GLY A 119 7.57 -40.50 -13.41
C GLY A 119 8.53 -40.41 -14.61
N THR A 120 8.55 -39.29 -15.32
CA THR A 120 9.46 -39.01 -16.44
C THR A 120 10.67 -38.19 -15.99
N PRO A 121 11.82 -38.24 -16.69
CA PRO A 121 12.99 -37.45 -16.31
C PRO A 121 12.74 -35.95 -16.37
N LEU A 122 13.31 -35.21 -15.42
CA LEU A 122 13.31 -33.73 -15.44
C LEU A 122 13.98 -33.25 -16.73
N GLY A 123 13.43 -32.22 -17.36
CA GLY A 123 13.90 -31.67 -18.63
C GLY A 123 13.46 -32.47 -19.87
N SER A 124 12.77 -33.61 -19.69
CA SER A 124 12.22 -34.39 -20.84
C SER A 124 11.09 -33.68 -21.57
N LYS A 125 10.46 -32.69 -20.92
CA LYS A 125 9.29 -31.94 -21.44
C LYS A 125 8.09 -32.85 -21.76
N THR A 126 8.02 -34.00 -21.12
CA THR A 126 7.00 -35.03 -21.31
C THR A 126 6.42 -35.45 -19.95
N PRO A 127 5.09 -35.47 -19.74
CA PRO A 127 4.03 -35.23 -20.76
C PRO A 127 3.73 -33.76 -21.05
N VAL A 128 4.22 -32.81 -20.23
CA VAL A 128 3.89 -31.38 -20.34
C VAL A 128 5.11 -30.59 -20.83
N HIS A 129 4.99 -29.98 -22.01
CA HIS A 129 6.01 -29.08 -22.55
C HIS A 129 5.83 -27.65 -22.02
N PRO A 130 6.89 -26.92 -21.62
CA PRO A 130 6.77 -25.60 -21.02
C PRO A 130 6.17 -24.57 -21.99
N ASN A 131 6.55 -24.60 -23.29
CA ASN A 131 6.06 -23.64 -24.27
C ASN A 131 4.74 -24.08 -24.93
N ASP A 132 4.63 -25.36 -25.31
CA ASP A 132 3.50 -25.82 -26.12
C ASP A 132 2.23 -26.02 -25.28
N HIS A 133 2.38 -26.38 -24.00
CA HIS A 133 1.26 -26.70 -23.11
C HIS A 133 1.06 -25.67 -22.01
N VAL A 134 2.09 -25.37 -21.19
CA VAL A 134 1.95 -24.41 -20.09
C VAL A 134 1.75 -22.98 -20.61
N ASN A 135 2.46 -22.62 -21.68
CA ASN A 135 2.39 -21.29 -22.31
C ASN A 135 1.41 -21.21 -23.50
N MET A 136 0.57 -22.23 -23.69
CA MET A 136 -0.39 -22.30 -24.81
C MET A 136 -1.28 -21.05 -24.86
N ALA A 137 -1.39 -20.44 -26.04
CA ALA A 137 -2.15 -19.22 -26.31
C ALA A 137 -1.66 -17.97 -25.54
N GLN A 138 -0.42 -17.94 -25.11
CA GLN A 138 0.16 -16.87 -24.31
C GLN A 138 1.48 -16.38 -24.88
N SER A 139 1.86 -15.16 -24.48
CA SER A 139 3.19 -14.59 -24.56
C SER A 139 3.57 -14.07 -23.18
N SER A 140 4.85 -13.86 -22.88
CA SER A 140 5.25 -13.06 -21.72
C SER A 140 4.74 -11.62 -21.81
N ASN A 141 4.47 -11.14 -23.01
CA ASN A 141 4.04 -9.77 -23.27
C ASN A 141 2.62 -9.49 -22.79
N ASP A 142 1.74 -10.48 -22.77
CA ASP A 142 0.38 -10.38 -22.22
C ASP A 142 0.24 -11.03 -20.83
N SER A 143 0.98 -12.11 -20.55
CA SER A 143 0.89 -12.82 -19.28
C SER A 143 1.55 -12.07 -18.12
N PHE A 144 2.74 -11.47 -18.32
CA PHE A 144 3.42 -10.76 -17.25
C PHE A 144 2.64 -9.53 -16.77
N PRO A 145 2.14 -8.62 -17.62
CA PRO A 145 1.33 -7.49 -17.15
C PRO A 145 -0.01 -7.94 -16.53
N SER A 146 -0.59 -9.05 -17.02
CA SER A 146 -1.78 -9.62 -16.37
C SER A 146 -1.47 -10.14 -14.96
N ALA A 147 -0.35 -10.83 -14.78
CA ALA A 147 0.11 -11.26 -13.47
C ALA A 147 0.42 -10.08 -12.54
N MET A 148 0.99 -8.97 -13.05
CA MET A 148 1.18 -7.73 -12.28
C MET A 148 -0.16 -7.18 -11.77
N CYS A 149 -1.18 -7.13 -12.64
CA CYS A 149 -2.50 -6.66 -12.26
C CYS A 149 -3.15 -7.57 -11.20
N ILE A 150 -3.03 -8.89 -11.34
CA ILE A 150 -3.52 -9.85 -10.34
C ILE A 150 -2.79 -9.65 -9.02
N ALA A 151 -1.45 -9.58 -9.03
CA ALA A 151 -0.64 -9.38 -7.83
C ALA A 151 -1.02 -8.09 -7.09
N ALA A 152 -1.11 -6.98 -7.82
CA ALA A 152 -1.45 -5.69 -7.25
C ALA A 152 -2.87 -5.70 -6.66
N ALA A 153 -3.88 -6.13 -7.42
CA ALA A 153 -5.27 -6.08 -6.99
C ALA A 153 -5.54 -7.01 -5.80
N VAL A 154 -5.05 -8.25 -5.84
CA VAL A 154 -5.24 -9.21 -4.74
C VAL A 154 -4.61 -8.68 -3.45
N ASN A 155 -3.36 -8.20 -3.50
CA ASN A 155 -2.69 -7.73 -2.29
C ASN A 155 -3.27 -6.41 -1.76
N VAL A 156 -3.73 -5.51 -2.63
CA VAL A 156 -4.47 -4.32 -2.18
C VAL A 156 -5.75 -4.72 -1.46
N LYS A 157 -6.52 -5.66 -2.00
CA LYS A 157 -7.81 -6.10 -1.41
C LYS A 157 -7.63 -6.92 -0.14
N GLU A 158 -6.62 -7.79 -0.09
CA GLU A 158 -6.43 -8.72 1.04
C GLU A 158 -5.58 -8.14 2.17
N ARG A 159 -4.70 -7.17 1.89
CA ARG A 159 -3.76 -6.63 2.88
C ARG A 159 -3.93 -5.13 3.12
N LEU A 160 -3.81 -4.30 2.08
CA LEU A 160 -3.75 -2.85 2.25
C LEU A 160 -5.08 -2.27 2.73
N ILE A 161 -6.17 -2.54 2.03
CA ILE A 161 -7.49 -2.02 2.39
C ILE A 161 -7.91 -2.46 3.80
N PRO A 162 -7.78 -3.73 4.20
CA PRO A 162 -8.09 -4.15 5.56
C PRO A 162 -7.22 -3.46 6.62
N ALA A 163 -5.92 -3.29 6.39
CA ALA A 163 -5.01 -2.66 7.34
C ALA A 163 -5.34 -1.16 7.53
N VAL A 164 -5.58 -0.42 6.44
CA VAL A 164 -5.96 0.99 6.48
C VAL A 164 -7.35 1.17 7.10
N THR A 165 -8.29 0.29 6.77
CA THR A 165 -9.64 0.28 7.35
C THR A 165 -9.59 0.10 8.86
N ALA A 166 -8.82 -0.88 9.34
CA ALA A 166 -8.66 -1.12 10.78
C ALA A 166 -7.98 0.05 11.50
N LEU A 167 -7.01 0.71 10.88
CA LEU A 167 -6.39 1.92 11.41
C LEU A 167 -7.39 3.07 11.49
N ARG A 168 -8.14 3.32 10.40
CA ARG A 168 -9.20 4.34 10.36
C ARG A 168 -10.23 4.11 11.48
N ASP A 169 -10.67 2.88 11.67
CA ASP A 169 -11.68 2.53 12.68
C ASP A 169 -11.18 2.74 14.10
N ALA A 170 -9.90 2.43 14.37
CA ALA A 170 -9.27 2.71 15.65
C ALA A 170 -9.19 4.22 15.94
N ILE A 171 -8.81 5.03 14.94
CA ILE A 171 -8.79 6.49 15.05
C ILE A 171 -10.22 7.04 15.23
N ALA A 172 -11.21 6.50 14.52
CA ALA A 172 -12.61 6.89 14.66
C ALA A 172 -13.15 6.60 16.06
N ALA A 173 -12.78 5.47 16.66
CA ALA A 173 -13.14 5.15 18.05
C ALA A 173 -12.58 6.18 19.02
N LYS A 174 -11.32 6.63 18.86
CA LYS A 174 -10.72 7.71 19.67
C LYS A 174 -11.41 9.05 19.41
N SER A 175 -11.67 9.41 18.15
CA SER A 175 -12.41 10.62 17.79
C SER A 175 -13.76 10.69 18.52
N LYS A 176 -14.49 9.58 18.53
CA LYS A 176 -15.78 9.49 19.24
C LYS A 176 -15.60 9.61 20.76
N ALA A 177 -14.65 8.90 21.33
CA ALA A 177 -14.40 8.90 22.77
C ALA A 177 -13.93 10.28 23.30
N TRP A 178 -13.31 11.09 22.45
CA TRP A 178 -12.73 12.39 22.82
C TRP A 178 -13.55 13.58 22.25
N SER A 179 -14.80 13.34 21.88
CA SER A 179 -15.70 14.34 21.28
C SER A 179 -15.93 15.58 22.15
N ASP A 180 -15.87 15.43 23.47
CA ASP A 180 -16.12 16.50 24.45
C ASP A 180 -14.84 17.10 25.06
N ILE A 181 -13.67 16.62 24.67
CA ILE A 181 -12.38 17.12 25.18
C ILE A 181 -12.00 18.37 24.38
N VAL A 182 -12.24 19.54 24.94
CA VAL A 182 -11.86 20.82 24.35
C VAL A 182 -10.35 21.03 24.50
N LYS A 183 -9.71 21.41 23.42
CA LYS A 183 -8.29 21.78 23.35
C LYS A 183 -8.10 23.06 22.55
N ILE A 184 -6.93 23.69 22.66
CA ILE A 184 -6.57 24.76 21.74
C ILE A 184 -6.24 24.19 20.37
N GLY A 185 -6.72 24.85 19.30
CA GLY A 185 -6.24 24.63 17.96
C GLY A 185 -4.87 25.28 17.74
N ARG A 186 -4.16 24.85 16.69
CA ARG A 186 -2.91 25.48 16.25
C ARG A 186 -2.93 25.66 14.74
N THR A 187 -2.63 26.87 14.30
CA THR A 187 -2.35 27.20 12.89
C THR A 187 -0.99 27.88 12.83
N HIS A 188 -0.17 27.59 11.82
CA HIS A 188 1.22 28.05 11.77
C HIS A 188 2.08 27.65 13.00
N MET A 189 1.70 26.61 13.70
CA MET A 189 2.28 26.22 15.01
C MET A 189 2.02 27.24 16.14
N GLN A 190 1.15 28.22 15.93
CA GLN A 190 0.72 29.23 16.92
C GLN A 190 -0.64 28.87 17.48
N ASP A 191 -0.91 29.32 18.71
CA ASP A 191 -2.19 29.13 19.37
C ASP A 191 -3.34 29.73 18.53
N ALA A 192 -4.40 28.97 18.41
CA ALA A 192 -5.61 29.35 17.67
C ALA A 192 -6.86 29.12 18.53
N THR A 193 -8.03 29.34 17.95
CA THR A 193 -9.31 29.10 18.61
C THR A 193 -9.50 27.62 18.96
N PRO A 194 -10.34 27.32 19.97
CA PRO A 194 -10.55 25.94 20.39
C PRO A 194 -11.22 25.06 19.35
N LEU A 195 -10.92 23.77 19.45
CA LEU A 195 -11.67 22.66 18.86
C LEU A 195 -11.71 21.52 19.87
N THR A 196 -12.42 20.43 19.56
CA THR A 196 -12.30 19.22 20.37
C THR A 196 -11.27 18.27 19.79
N TYR A 197 -10.69 17.41 20.65
CA TYR A 197 -9.84 16.30 20.19
C TYR A 197 -10.59 15.40 19.21
N GLY A 198 -11.88 15.15 19.47
CA GLY A 198 -12.72 14.40 18.54
C GLY A 198 -12.78 15.03 17.16
N GLN A 199 -12.92 16.34 17.06
CA GLN A 199 -12.91 17.07 15.78
C GLN A 199 -11.55 16.97 15.07
N GLU A 200 -10.44 17.18 15.79
CA GLU A 200 -9.09 17.05 15.23
C GLU A 200 -8.85 15.65 14.67
N TRP A 201 -9.17 14.61 15.44
CA TRP A 201 -8.99 13.21 15.00
C TRP A 201 -10.01 12.77 13.94
N SER A 202 -11.19 13.38 13.86
CA SER A 202 -12.14 13.16 12.76
C SER A 202 -11.57 13.58 11.40
N GLY A 203 -10.68 14.57 11.39
CA GLY A 203 -9.96 14.98 10.19
C GLY A 203 -9.06 13.84 9.66
N TYR A 204 -8.37 13.11 10.55
CA TYR A 204 -7.57 11.93 10.17
C TYR A 204 -8.44 10.80 9.63
N VAL A 205 -9.61 10.58 10.23
CA VAL A 205 -10.60 9.61 9.72
C VAL A 205 -11.03 9.97 8.31
N GLY A 206 -11.37 11.24 8.06
CA GLY A 206 -11.75 11.73 6.74
C GLY A 206 -10.67 11.51 5.68
N MET A 207 -9.41 11.82 6.02
CA MET A 207 -8.28 11.59 5.10
C MET A 207 -8.17 10.11 4.68
N LEU A 208 -8.28 9.18 5.65
CA LEU A 208 -8.17 7.74 5.36
C LEU A 208 -9.40 7.19 4.62
N LEU A 209 -10.59 7.73 4.86
CA LEU A 209 -11.80 7.41 4.08
C LEU A 209 -11.62 7.78 2.60
N ASP A 210 -11.20 9.03 2.35
CA ASP A 210 -10.95 9.52 1.00
C ASP A 210 -9.86 8.72 0.28
N ASP A 211 -8.80 8.31 0.99
CA ASP A 211 -7.74 7.50 0.42
C ASP A 211 -8.20 6.09 0.06
N LEU A 212 -9.05 5.46 0.88
CA LEU A 212 -9.65 4.16 0.58
C LEU A 212 -10.54 4.26 -0.67
N GLU A 213 -11.33 5.32 -0.82
CA GLU A 213 -12.15 5.55 -2.01
C GLU A 213 -11.29 5.73 -3.27
N ARG A 214 -10.20 6.50 -3.20
CA ARG A 214 -9.25 6.67 -4.31
C ARG A 214 -8.63 5.34 -4.74
N ILE A 215 -8.22 4.50 -3.78
CA ILE A 215 -7.62 3.18 -4.05
C ILE A 215 -8.65 2.27 -4.72
N GLU A 216 -9.88 2.20 -4.22
CA GLU A 216 -10.95 1.40 -4.84
C GLU A 216 -11.26 1.90 -6.27
N GLY A 217 -11.26 3.20 -6.50
CA GLY A 217 -11.42 3.79 -7.84
C GLY A 217 -10.29 3.39 -8.79
N ALA A 218 -9.04 3.41 -8.32
CA ALA A 218 -7.88 3.03 -9.14
C ALA A 218 -7.88 1.54 -9.52
N LEU A 219 -8.39 0.65 -8.68
CA LEU A 219 -8.49 -0.77 -8.95
C LEU A 219 -9.35 -1.09 -10.20
N GLN A 220 -10.29 -0.22 -10.58
CA GLN A 220 -11.14 -0.45 -11.75
C GLN A 220 -10.34 -0.56 -13.06
N GLY A 221 -9.23 0.17 -13.17
CA GLY A 221 -8.30 0.05 -14.29
C GLY A 221 -7.45 -1.22 -14.22
N VAL A 222 -7.05 -1.61 -13.01
CA VAL A 222 -6.18 -2.78 -12.75
C VAL A 222 -6.91 -4.10 -13.05
N TYR A 223 -8.23 -4.15 -12.94
CA TYR A 223 -9.00 -5.36 -13.27
C TYR A 223 -9.04 -5.71 -14.77
N ARG A 224 -8.51 -4.87 -15.67
CA ARG A 224 -8.50 -5.07 -17.12
C ARG A 224 -7.23 -5.77 -17.55
N LEU A 225 -7.34 -7.04 -17.95
CA LEU A 225 -6.21 -7.92 -18.21
C LEU A 225 -5.76 -7.90 -19.69
N ALA A 226 -4.44 -7.94 -19.88
CA ALA A 226 -3.79 -8.05 -21.19
C ALA A 226 -3.87 -9.47 -21.78
N LEU A 227 -4.06 -10.50 -20.96
CA LEU A 227 -4.05 -11.90 -21.37
C LEU A 227 -5.00 -12.16 -22.54
N GLY A 228 -4.50 -12.87 -23.54
CA GLY A 228 -5.16 -13.09 -24.82
C GLY A 228 -4.71 -12.16 -25.95
N GLY A 229 -3.93 -11.11 -25.66
CA GLY A 229 -3.31 -10.25 -26.67
C GLY A 229 -2.08 -10.88 -27.34
N THR A 230 -1.48 -11.86 -26.68
CA THR A 230 -0.27 -12.57 -27.10
C THR A 230 0.93 -11.65 -27.38
N ALA A 231 1.58 -11.74 -28.55
CA ALA A 231 2.85 -11.06 -28.81
C ALA A 231 2.75 -9.52 -28.81
N VAL A 232 1.74 -8.95 -29.49
CA VAL A 232 1.63 -7.50 -29.72
C VAL A 232 0.22 -6.95 -29.51
N GLY A 233 -0.74 -7.77 -29.06
CA GLY A 233 -2.13 -7.36 -28.83
C GLY A 233 -3.15 -7.90 -29.81
N THR A 234 -2.72 -8.56 -30.86
CA THR A 234 -3.60 -9.12 -31.95
C THR A 234 -4.24 -10.45 -31.57
N GLY A 235 -3.71 -11.15 -30.56
CA GLY A 235 -4.20 -12.47 -30.15
C GLY A 235 -3.79 -13.61 -31.07
N ILE A 236 -2.70 -13.46 -31.84
CA ILE A 236 -2.21 -14.53 -32.73
C ILE A 236 -1.94 -15.81 -31.91
N ASN A 237 -2.31 -16.97 -32.48
CA ASN A 237 -2.20 -18.30 -31.85
C ASN A 237 -3.09 -18.53 -30.64
N SER A 238 -3.99 -17.61 -30.28
CA SER A 238 -5.06 -17.86 -29.31
C SER A 238 -6.38 -18.18 -30.01
N ALA A 239 -7.21 -19.01 -29.40
CA ALA A 239 -8.54 -19.28 -29.91
C ALA A 239 -9.48 -18.09 -29.63
N PRO A 240 -10.48 -17.84 -30.48
CA PRO A 240 -11.54 -16.88 -30.16
C PRO A 240 -12.19 -17.22 -28.82
N GLY A 241 -12.39 -16.22 -27.97
CA GLY A 241 -12.95 -16.39 -26.64
C GLY A 241 -11.94 -16.80 -25.53
N PHE A 242 -10.69 -17.07 -25.84
CA PHE A 242 -9.66 -17.44 -24.84
C PHE A 242 -9.43 -16.31 -23.83
N ALA A 243 -9.38 -15.07 -24.28
CA ALA A 243 -9.13 -13.91 -23.41
C ALA A 243 -10.25 -13.74 -22.36
N GLU A 244 -11.50 -13.82 -22.82
CA GLU A 244 -12.70 -13.71 -21.97
C GLU A 244 -12.81 -14.88 -20.99
N ALA A 245 -12.60 -16.11 -21.49
CA ALA A 245 -12.65 -17.32 -20.67
C ALA A 245 -11.57 -17.32 -19.57
N SER A 246 -10.34 -16.93 -19.92
CA SER A 246 -9.23 -16.84 -18.96
C SER A 246 -9.48 -15.76 -17.91
N ALA A 247 -9.95 -14.57 -18.31
CA ALA A 247 -10.28 -13.50 -17.37
C ALA A 247 -11.41 -13.90 -16.42
N ALA A 248 -12.45 -14.59 -16.93
CA ALA A 248 -13.53 -15.12 -16.09
C ALA A 248 -13.05 -16.17 -15.08
N GLN A 249 -12.12 -17.04 -15.47
CA GLN A 249 -11.51 -17.99 -14.53
C GLN A 249 -10.64 -17.29 -13.49
N ILE A 250 -9.86 -16.27 -13.85
CA ILE A 250 -9.10 -15.46 -12.91
C ILE A 250 -10.03 -14.77 -11.92
N ALA A 251 -11.14 -14.20 -12.40
CA ALA A 251 -12.16 -13.59 -11.53
C ALA A 251 -12.74 -14.61 -10.54
N LYS A 252 -13.05 -15.82 -11.01
CA LYS A 252 -13.57 -16.91 -10.16
C LYS A 252 -12.55 -17.37 -9.11
N LEU A 253 -11.28 -17.49 -9.48
CA LEU A 253 -10.20 -17.98 -8.59
C LEU A 253 -9.85 -16.95 -7.52
N THR A 254 -9.97 -15.66 -7.82
CA THR A 254 -9.60 -14.56 -6.92
C THR A 254 -10.79 -13.94 -6.17
N GLY A 255 -12.02 -14.16 -6.63
CA GLY A 255 -13.20 -13.45 -6.15
C GLY A 255 -13.23 -11.97 -6.52
N LEU A 256 -12.35 -11.50 -7.42
CA LEU A 256 -12.25 -10.11 -7.86
C LEU A 256 -12.77 -9.94 -9.29
N PRO A 257 -13.29 -8.76 -9.67
CA PRO A 257 -14.00 -8.56 -10.93
C PRO A 257 -13.06 -8.37 -12.13
N PHE A 258 -12.10 -9.26 -12.30
CA PHE A 258 -11.20 -9.23 -13.45
C PHE A 258 -11.97 -9.47 -14.76
N VAL A 259 -11.62 -8.68 -15.76
CA VAL A 259 -12.17 -8.76 -17.13
C VAL A 259 -11.06 -8.67 -18.16
N THR A 260 -11.33 -9.15 -19.35
CA THR A 260 -10.42 -8.92 -20.48
C THR A 260 -10.42 -7.43 -20.83
N ALA A 261 -9.24 -6.84 -21.08
CA ALA A 261 -9.15 -5.44 -21.48
C ALA A 261 -9.83 -5.24 -22.85
N PRO A 262 -10.62 -4.19 -23.02
CA PRO A 262 -11.31 -3.92 -24.31
C PRO A 262 -10.33 -3.57 -25.42
N ASN A 263 -9.14 -3.10 -25.08
CA ASN A 263 -8.05 -2.80 -26.01
C ASN A 263 -6.75 -3.40 -25.48
N LYS A 264 -6.28 -4.47 -26.14
CA LYS A 264 -5.05 -5.17 -25.75
C LYS A 264 -3.79 -4.35 -26.03
N PHE A 265 -3.81 -3.49 -27.02
CA PHE A 265 -2.67 -2.65 -27.38
C PHE A 265 -2.36 -1.63 -26.28
N THR A 266 -3.39 -1.07 -25.63
CA THR A 266 -3.23 -0.18 -24.49
C THR A 266 -2.50 -0.86 -23.32
N VAL A 267 -2.96 -2.04 -22.91
CA VAL A 267 -2.49 -2.71 -21.68
C VAL A 267 -1.23 -3.55 -21.87
N GLN A 268 -0.71 -3.65 -23.09
CA GLN A 268 0.60 -4.24 -23.38
C GLN A 268 1.69 -3.19 -23.61
N GLY A 269 1.35 -2.09 -24.29
CA GLY A 269 2.26 -0.98 -24.56
C GLY A 269 2.43 -0.03 -23.36
N ALA A 270 1.40 0.09 -22.51
CA ALA A 270 1.37 0.96 -21.35
C ALA A 270 0.80 0.25 -20.11
N HIS A 271 1.09 0.80 -18.93
CA HIS A 271 0.61 0.26 -17.65
C HIS A 271 0.03 1.37 -16.74
N ASP A 272 -0.72 2.29 -17.35
CA ASP A 272 -1.25 3.51 -16.71
C ASP A 272 -2.12 3.20 -15.48
N ALA A 273 -2.87 2.08 -15.51
CA ALA A 273 -3.68 1.65 -14.37
C ALA A 273 -2.82 1.35 -13.11
N LEU A 274 -1.64 0.75 -13.31
CA LEU A 274 -0.70 0.49 -12.21
C LEU A 274 0.01 1.77 -11.75
N VAL A 275 0.30 2.70 -12.66
CA VAL A 275 0.81 4.03 -12.32
C VAL A 275 -0.22 4.81 -11.52
N GLN A 276 -1.49 4.77 -11.92
CA GLN A 276 -2.58 5.41 -11.18
C GLN A 276 -2.73 4.80 -9.77
N LEU A 277 -2.71 3.48 -9.64
CA LEU A 277 -2.77 2.81 -8.34
C LEU A 277 -1.60 3.26 -7.44
N SER A 278 -0.38 3.28 -7.97
CA SER A 278 0.80 3.77 -7.25
C SER A 278 0.63 5.21 -6.79
N GLY A 279 0.11 6.09 -7.63
CA GLY A 279 -0.19 7.48 -7.29
C GLY A 279 -1.22 7.63 -6.17
N THR A 280 -2.23 6.74 -6.10
CA THR A 280 -3.18 6.75 -4.97
C THR A 280 -2.53 6.25 -3.68
N MET A 281 -1.65 5.25 -3.76
CA MET A 281 -0.85 4.79 -2.61
C MET A 281 0.11 5.87 -2.10
N ARG A 282 0.71 6.67 -2.99
CA ARG A 282 1.46 7.86 -2.61
C ARG A 282 0.58 8.87 -1.85
N THR A 283 -0.66 9.09 -2.28
CA THR A 283 -1.59 9.99 -1.58
C THR A 283 -1.89 9.48 -0.17
N LEU A 284 -2.14 8.18 0.00
CA LEU A 284 -2.26 7.55 1.32
C LEU A 284 -0.99 7.75 2.15
N ALA A 285 0.19 7.60 1.57
CA ALA A 285 1.46 7.82 2.27
C ALA A 285 1.59 9.26 2.77
N VAL A 286 1.14 10.26 2.01
CA VAL A 286 1.09 11.68 2.43
C VAL A 286 0.16 11.85 3.64
N SER A 287 -1.01 11.22 3.63
CA SER A 287 -1.95 11.24 4.76
C SER A 287 -1.33 10.61 6.01
N LEU A 288 -0.73 9.43 5.87
CA LEU A 288 -0.07 8.72 6.98
C LEU A 288 1.10 9.52 7.56
N TYR A 289 1.87 10.18 6.70
CA TYR A 289 2.99 11.04 7.11
C TYR A 289 2.50 12.21 7.98
N LYS A 290 1.41 12.88 7.57
CA LYS A 290 0.80 13.95 8.35
C LYS A 290 0.28 13.42 9.70
N ILE A 291 -0.52 12.37 9.70
CA ILE A 291 -1.11 11.79 10.92
C ILE A 291 -0.02 11.42 11.92
N ALA A 292 1.03 10.73 11.48
CA ALA A 292 2.14 10.33 12.34
C ALA A 292 2.90 11.53 12.93
N ASN A 293 3.16 12.56 12.13
CA ASN A 293 3.86 13.75 12.61
C ASN A 293 3.01 14.61 13.55
N ASP A 294 1.70 14.75 13.32
CA ASP A 294 0.81 15.47 14.22
C ASP A 294 0.76 14.77 15.60
N ILE A 295 0.61 13.44 15.63
CA ILE A 295 0.60 12.67 16.89
C ILE A 295 1.96 12.75 17.58
N ARG A 296 3.05 12.60 16.84
CA ARG A 296 4.42 12.75 17.34
C ARG A 296 4.65 14.11 18.00
N LEU A 297 4.17 15.17 17.36
CA LEU A 297 4.29 16.53 17.86
C LEU A 297 3.45 16.74 19.13
N MET A 298 2.19 16.30 19.14
CA MET A 298 1.31 16.44 20.31
C MET A 298 1.78 15.61 21.51
N SER A 299 2.55 14.55 21.30
CA SER A 299 3.12 13.70 22.35
C SER A 299 4.49 14.14 22.83
N CYS A 300 5.11 15.16 22.23
CA CYS A 300 6.46 15.57 22.60
C CYS A 300 6.51 16.13 24.05
N GLY A 301 7.57 15.77 24.76
CA GLY A 301 7.74 16.20 26.16
C GLY A 301 8.58 15.20 26.95
N PRO A 302 8.23 14.91 28.23
CA PRO A 302 6.93 15.16 28.92
C PRO A 302 6.78 16.53 29.55
N ARG A 303 7.85 17.29 29.76
CA ARG A 303 7.79 18.58 30.50
C ARG A 303 8.10 19.81 29.63
N ALA A 304 9.02 19.67 28.69
CA ALA A 304 9.50 20.74 27.79
C ALA A 304 8.86 20.71 26.39
N GLY A 305 7.78 19.98 26.21
CA GLY A 305 7.03 19.90 24.96
C GLY A 305 5.53 20.00 25.22
N PHE A 306 4.73 19.72 24.19
CA PHE A 306 3.26 19.88 24.29
C PHE A 306 2.63 18.91 25.29
N ALA A 307 3.06 17.65 25.26
CA ALA A 307 2.57 16.61 26.17
C ALA A 307 1.03 16.54 26.26
N GLU A 308 0.34 16.82 25.16
CA GLU A 308 -1.13 16.71 25.09
C GLU A 308 -1.58 15.26 24.93
N LEU A 309 -0.71 14.39 24.41
CA LEU A 309 -0.94 12.95 24.28
C LEU A 309 0.09 12.17 25.09
N GLU A 310 -0.37 11.11 25.73
CA GLU A 310 0.44 10.06 26.33
C GLU A 310 0.42 8.85 25.38
N ILE A 311 1.60 8.44 24.90
CA ILE A 311 1.76 7.33 23.99
C ILE A 311 2.32 6.09 24.68
N PRO A 312 2.01 4.86 24.21
CA PRO A 312 2.57 3.63 24.75
C PRO A 312 4.09 3.56 24.65
N GLU A 313 4.70 2.93 25.66
CA GLU A 313 6.09 2.48 25.59
C GLU A 313 6.16 1.14 24.85
N ASN A 314 6.93 1.09 23.77
CA ASN A 314 7.13 -0.15 23.01
C ASN A 314 8.51 -0.78 23.28
N GLU A 315 9.50 0.04 23.61
CA GLU A 315 10.87 -0.33 23.90
C GLU A 315 11.55 0.72 24.80
N PRO A 316 12.70 0.41 25.43
CA PRO A 316 13.50 1.40 26.17
C PRO A 316 13.91 2.55 25.23
N GLY A 317 13.46 3.75 25.53
CA GLY A 317 13.62 4.92 24.66
C GLY A 317 15.04 5.49 24.58
N SER A 318 15.97 5.06 25.46
CA SER A 318 17.34 5.53 25.48
C SER A 318 18.24 4.60 26.28
N SER A 319 19.47 4.41 25.82
CA SER A 319 20.50 3.65 26.54
C SER A 319 21.08 4.39 27.76
N ILE A 320 20.90 5.73 27.87
CA ILE A 320 21.51 6.57 28.90
C ILE A 320 20.51 7.48 29.64
N MET A 321 19.24 7.55 29.21
CA MET A 321 18.20 8.38 29.82
C MET A 321 17.02 7.49 30.23
N PRO A 322 17.03 6.94 31.47
CA PRO A 322 15.95 6.07 31.96
C PRO A 322 14.59 6.76 31.95
N GLY A 323 13.55 6.04 31.52
CA GLY A 323 12.18 6.56 31.46
C GLY A 323 11.85 7.47 30.27
N LYS A 324 12.78 7.61 29.31
CA LYS A 324 12.50 8.35 28.07
C LYS A 324 11.65 7.50 27.15
N VAL A 325 10.46 7.99 26.77
CA VAL A 325 9.55 7.36 25.80
C VAL A 325 9.65 8.08 24.47
N ASN A 326 9.94 7.35 23.41
CA ASN A 326 10.05 7.90 22.07
C ASN A 326 8.82 7.53 21.21
N PRO A 327 8.42 8.38 20.26
CA PRO A 327 7.31 8.10 19.33
C PRO A 327 7.75 7.21 18.18
N THR A 328 8.34 6.05 18.45
CA THR A 328 9.04 5.20 17.48
C THR A 328 8.13 4.63 16.40
N GLN A 329 6.86 4.35 16.71
CA GLN A 329 5.88 3.96 15.72
C GLN A 329 5.58 5.10 14.72
N CYS A 330 5.59 6.36 15.17
CA CYS A 330 5.48 7.51 14.28
C CYS A 330 6.70 7.63 13.37
N GLU A 331 7.89 7.39 13.91
CA GLU A 331 9.14 7.42 13.13
C GLU A 331 9.14 6.34 12.06
N ALA A 332 8.77 5.11 12.41
CA ALA A 332 8.64 4.01 11.47
C ALA A 332 7.64 4.32 10.35
N LEU A 333 6.45 4.82 10.70
CA LEU A 333 5.41 5.12 9.71
C LEU A 333 5.81 6.28 8.79
N THR A 334 6.54 7.29 9.28
CA THR A 334 7.04 8.37 8.43
C THR A 334 8.12 7.89 7.46
N MET A 335 9.02 6.98 7.88
CA MET A 335 10.00 6.37 6.98
C MET A 335 9.32 5.52 5.90
N ILE A 336 8.30 4.74 6.26
CA ILE A 336 7.47 3.96 5.32
C ILE A 336 6.82 4.90 4.29
N ALA A 337 6.23 6.00 4.74
CA ALA A 337 5.59 6.96 3.85
C ALA A 337 6.58 7.57 2.84
N VAL A 338 7.79 7.93 3.28
CA VAL A 338 8.84 8.45 2.40
C VAL A 338 9.28 7.39 1.39
N GLN A 339 9.43 6.12 1.82
CA GLN A 339 9.80 5.03 0.91
C GLN A 339 8.73 4.81 -0.16
N VAL A 340 7.45 4.82 0.20
CA VAL A 340 6.34 4.69 -0.76
C VAL A 340 6.32 5.83 -1.78
N MET A 341 6.63 7.06 -1.36
CA MET A 341 6.77 8.20 -2.27
C MET A 341 7.92 7.98 -3.27
N ALA A 342 9.04 7.40 -2.83
CA ALA A 342 10.17 7.07 -3.69
C ALA A 342 9.85 5.91 -4.65
N ASP A 343 9.16 4.88 -4.18
CA ASP A 343 8.68 3.76 -5.00
C ASP A 343 7.75 4.25 -6.13
N ASP A 344 6.84 5.22 -5.83
CA ASP A 344 5.95 5.83 -6.83
C ASP A 344 6.72 6.57 -7.93
N VAL A 345 7.82 7.22 -7.61
CA VAL A 345 8.70 7.85 -8.61
C VAL A 345 9.25 6.80 -9.57
N ALA A 346 9.72 5.67 -9.05
CA ALA A 346 10.23 4.56 -9.88
C ALA A 346 9.11 3.96 -10.76
N VAL A 347 7.90 3.79 -10.22
CA VAL A 347 6.73 3.31 -10.98
C VAL A 347 6.34 4.30 -12.08
N GLY A 348 6.34 5.60 -11.80
CA GLY A 348 6.02 6.65 -12.76
C GLY A 348 6.99 6.66 -13.95
N PHE A 349 8.29 6.64 -13.69
CA PHE A 349 9.31 6.54 -14.73
C PHE A 349 9.24 5.22 -15.50
N GLY A 350 9.00 4.10 -14.79
CA GLY A 350 8.80 2.80 -15.41
C GLY A 350 7.58 2.79 -16.35
N GLY A 351 6.47 3.41 -15.93
CA GLY A 351 5.27 3.55 -16.75
C GLY A 351 5.50 4.39 -18.01
N ALA A 352 6.29 5.48 -17.90
CA ALA A 352 6.63 6.34 -19.04
C ALA A 352 7.60 5.69 -20.04
N GLY A 353 8.27 4.60 -19.67
CA GLY A 353 9.31 3.96 -20.46
C GLY A 353 8.83 2.99 -21.55
N GLY A 354 7.54 2.96 -21.88
CA GLY A 354 6.98 2.12 -22.93
C GLY A 354 7.31 2.66 -24.34
N TYR A 355 7.67 1.74 -25.25
CA TYR A 355 7.91 2.07 -26.65
C TYR A 355 7.08 1.15 -27.53
N LEU A 356 6.28 1.72 -28.44
CA LEU A 356 5.42 0.99 -29.36
C LEU A 356 4.54 -0.03 -28.61
N GLU A 357 4.62 -1.31 -28.94
CA GLU A 357 3.72 -2.35 -28.43
C GLU A 357 4.16 -2.94 -27.09
N MET A 358 5.24 -2.45 -26.45
CA MET A 358 5.73 -3.00 -25.19
C MET A 358 6.39 -1.99 -24.28
N ASN A 359 6.09 -2.13 -22.99
CA ASN A 359 6.86 -1.56 -21.89
C ASN A 359 7.84 -2.60 -21.32
N VAL A 360 9.11 -2.23 -21.16
CA VAL A 360 10.18 -3.12 -20.68
C VAL A 360 10.69 -2.75 -19.29
N TYR A 361 9.85 -2.13 -18.44
CA TYR A 361 10.13 -1.81 -17.05
C TYR A 361 9.22 -2.56 -16.07
N LYS A 362 8.56 -3.61 -16.53
CA LYS A 362 7.53 -4.34 -15.78
C LYS A 362 8.03 -4.93 -14.45
N PRO A 363 9.18 -5.60 -14.38
CA PRO A 363 9.69 -6.12 -13.10
C PRO A 363 9.96 -5.02 -12.07
N LEU A 364 10.53 -3.88 -12.50
CA LEU A 364 10.74 -2.72 -11.64
C LEU A 364 9.41 -2.18 -11.08
N MET A 365 8.40 -2.03 -11.94
CA MET A 365 7.11 -1.47 -11.53
C MET A 365 6.43 -2.36 -10.48
N ILE A 366 6.32 -3.67 -10.73
CA ILE A 366 5.63 -4.55 -9.79
C ILE A 366 6.39 -4.75 -8.49
N PHE A 367 7.72 -4.74 -8.51
CA PHE A 367 8.54 -4.78 -7.31
C PHE A 367 8.20 -3.60 -6.39
N ASN A 368 8.22 -2.38 -6.91
CA ASN A 368 7.93 -1.18 -6.10
C ASN A 368 6.45 -1.12 -5.63
N ILE A 369 5.50 -1.55 -6.47
CA ILE A 369 4.08 -1.61 -6.10
C ILE A 369 3.84 -2.60 -4.95
N THR A 370 4.35 -3.83 -5.06
CA THR A 370 4.17 -4.86 -4.01
C THR A 370 4.94 -4.52 -2.74
N HIS A 371 6.12 -3.91 -2.87
CA HIS A 371 6.88 -3.38 -1.73
C HIS A 371 6.06 -2.33 -0.98
N SER A 372 5.53 -1.33 -1.67
CA SER A 372 4.69 -0.27 -1.09
C SER A 372 3.44 -0.85 -0.39
N ILE A 373 2.72 -1.79 -1.03
CA ILE A 373 1.56 -2.46 -0.43
C ILE A 373 1.96 -3.14 0.88
N THR A 374 3.06 -3.88 0.87
CA THR A 374 3.53 -4.65 2.02
C THR A 374 3.89 -3.76 3.19
N ILE A 375 4.80 -2.79 2.98
CA ILE A 375 5.28 -1.95 4.08
C ILE A 375 4.20 -1.02 4.63
N MET A 376 3.26 -0.52 3.80
CA MET A 376 2.14 0.27 4.30
C MET A 376 1.15 -0.57 5.09
N SER A 377 0.84 -1.79 4.64
CA SER A 377 -0.08 -2.69 5.35
C SER A 377 0.45 -3.04 6.73
N ASP A 378 1.71 -3.40 6.81
CA ASP A 378 2.38 -3.75 8.07
C ASP A 378 2.53 -2.51 8.95
N GLY A 379 2.92 -1.36 8.37
CA GLY A 379 3.04 -0.09 9.06
C GLY A 379 1.72 0.39 9.67
N CYS A 380 0.62 0.36 8.91
CA CYS A 380 -0.71 0.70 9.41
C CYS A 380 -1.16 -0.24 10.55
N THR A 381 -0.87 -1.54 10.41
CA THR A 381 -1.20 -2.54 11.42
C THR A 381 -0.44 -2.29 12.72
N ASN A 382 0.86 -2.05 12.64
CA ASN A 382 1.70 -1.79 13.81
C ASN A 382 1.38 -0.44 14.47
N PHE A 383 1.19 0.60 13.67
CA PHE A 383 0.82 1.92 14.15
C PHE A 383 -0.52 1.89 14.91
N ARG A 384 -1.51 1.13 14.39
CA ARG A 384 -2.78 0.90 15.09
C ARG A 384 -2.56 0.21 16.43
N LYS A 385 -1.91 -0.96 16.43
CA LYS A 385 -1.78 -1.83 17.60
C LYS A 385 -0.90 -1.24 18.68
N PHE A 386 0.24 -0.69 18.30
CA PHE A 386 1.30 -0.30 19.24
C PHE A 386 1.31 1.20 19.57
N LEU A 387 0.51 2.00 18.86
CA LEU A 387 0.38 3.43 19.17
C LEU A 387 -1.09 3.82 19.41
N ILE A 388 -1.93 3.80 18.34
CA ILE A 388 -3.28 4.40 18.39
C ILE A 388 -4.13 3.81 19.51
N GLU A 389 -4.19 2.48 19.64
CA GLU A 389 -5.03 1.83 20.65
C GLU A 389 -4.66 2.21 22.08
N GLY A 390 -3.37 2.39 22.36
CA GLY A 390 -2.87 2.73 23.70
C GLY A 390 -2.75 4.23 23.99
N THR A 391 -2.84 5.10 22.98
CA THR A 391 -2.73 6.56 23.15
C THR A 391 -3.88 7.13 23.97
N LYS A 392 -3.57 8.07 24.88
CA LYS A 392 -4.52 8.74 25.79
C LYS A 392 -4.30 10.26 25.78
N PRO A 393 -5.34 11.07 26.00
CA PRO A 393 -5.21 12.51 26.16
C PRO A 393 -4.69 12.84 27.56
N ASN A 394 -3.73 13.75 27.65
CA ASN A 394 -3.27 14.31 28.92
C ASN A 394 -4.15 15.50 29.31
N LEU A 395 -5.26 15.21 29.99
CA LEU A 395 -6.28 16.20 30.33
C LEU A 395 -5.72 17.38 31.15
N LYS A 396 -4.71 17.13 31.99
CA LYS A 396 -4.08 18.18 32.77
C LYS A 396 -3.43 19.23 31.88
N LYS A 397 -2.64 18.79 30.89
CA LYS A 397 -1.95 19.71 29.96
C LYS A 397 -2.92 20.39 29.01
N ILE A 398 -3.90 19.67 28.53
CA ILE A 398 -4.93 20.20 27.64
C ILE A 398 -5.67 21.34 28.33
N ASN A 399 -6.14 21.14 29.58
CA ASN A 399 -6.86 22.17 30.34
C ASN A 399 -5.96 23.36 30.65
N GLU A 400 -4.70 23.13 31.04
CA GLU A 400 -3.71 24.19 31.28
C GLU A 400 -3.58 25.11 30.03
N TYR A 401 -3.47 24.54 28.86
CA TYR A 401 -3.35 25.32 27.62
C TYR A 401 -4.63 26.09 27.27
N VAL A 402 -5.81 25.51 27.49
CA VAL A 402 -7.09 26.18 27.27
C VAL A 402 -7.23 27.40 28.21
N GLU A 403 -6.93 27.20 29.51
CA GLU A 403 -7.03 28.28 30.53
C GLU A 403 -6.09 29.44 30.24
N ARG A 404 -4.90 29.17 29.72
CA ARG A 404 -3.88 30.19 29.43
C ARG A 404 -4.03 30.82 28.04
N SER A 405 -4.89 30.28 27.17
CA SER A 405 -5.01 30.74 25.78
C SER A 405 -5.54 32.17 25.67
N LEU A 406 -4.77 33.04 25.05
CA LEU A 406 -5.20 34.41 24.74
C LEU A 406 -6.15 34.44 23.52
N MET A 407 -6.19 33.39 22.71
CA MET A 407 -7.03 33.33 21.49
C MET A 407 -8.52 33.14 21.81
N LEU A 408 -8.88 32.81 23.03
CA LEU A 408 -10.26 32.83 23.51
C LEU A 408 -10.91 34.22 23.44
N VAL A 409 -10.10 35.29 23.38
CA VAL A 409 -10.55 36.66 23.16
C VAL A 409 -11.40 36.83 21.87
N THR A 410 -11.23 35.91 20.92
CA THR A 410 -12.00 35.91 19.66
C THR A 410 -13.52 35.92 19.92
N ALA A 411 -13.98 35.26 20.97
CA ALA A 411 -15.38 35.25 21.36
C ALA A 411 -15.91 36.67 21.80
N LEU A 412 -15.02 37.52 22.31
CA LEU A 412 -15.41 38.92 22.72
C LEU A 412 -15.53 39.88 21.54
N SER A 413 -14.91 39.59 20.39
CA SER A 413 -14.90 40.52 19.26
C SER A 413 -16.29 40.95 18.78
N PRO A 414 -17.31 40.08 18.69
CA PRO A 414 -18.66 40.49 18.31
C PRO A 414 -19.35 41.40 19.34
N VAL A 415 -18.92 41.32 20.64
CA VAL A 415 -19.55 42.04 21.76
C VAL A 415 -18.93 43.41 21.96
N ILE A 416 -17.59 43.49 21.97
CA ILE A 416 -16.86 44.73 22.34
C ILE A 416 -16.10 45.34 21.17
N GLY A 417 -16.08 44.70 20.00
CA GLY A 417 -15.33 45.10 18.81
C GLY A 417 -13.90 44.56 18.81
N TYR A 418 -13.35 44.37 17.60
CA TYR A 418 -12.03 43.81 17.36
C TYR A 418 -10.89 44.53 18.09
N ASP A 419 -10.89 45.88 18.05
CA ASP A 419 -9.81 46.69 18.63
C ASP A 419 -9.72 46.57 20.13
N LYS A 420 -10.84 46.47 20.83
CA LYS A 420 -10.87 46.27 22.29
C LYS A 420 -10.44 44.83 22.62
N ALA A 421 -10.91 43.86 21.86
CA ALA A 421 -10.49 42.48 22.00
C ALA A 421 -8.96 42.31 21.80
N SER A 422 -8.42 42.94 20.76
CA SER A 422 -6.96 42.97 20.52
C SER A 422 -6.20 43.62 21.68
N LYS A 423 -6.69 44.75 22.23
CA LYS A 423 -6.05 45.39 23.40
C LYS A 423 -6.05 44.46 24.62
N ILE A 424 -7.11 43.69 24.88
CA ILE A 424 -7.14 42.72 25.99
C ILE A 424 -6.07 41.66 25.80
N ALA A 425 -5.95 41.08 24.60
CA ALA A 425 -4.96 40.04 24.33
C ALA A 425 -3.52 40.55 24.51
N HIS A 426 -3.19 41.72 23.95
CA HIS A 426 -1.88 42.34 24.09
C HIS A 426 -1.58 42.67 25.56
N TYR A 427 -2.54 43.27 26.27
CA TYR A 427 -2.35 43.65 27.68
C TYR A 427 -2.13 42.37 28.57
N ALA A 428 -2.85 41.29 28.28
CA ALA A 428 -2.66 40.02 28.94
C ALA A 428 -1.26 39.47 28.70
N MET A 429 -0.79 39.51 27.46
CA MET A 429 0.56 39.02 27.08
C MET A 429 1.66 39.85 27.73
N ASP A 430 1.58 41.19 27.62
CA ASP A 430 2.62 42.09 28.13
C ASP A 430 2.77 42.07 29.65
N ASN A 431 1.70 41.72 30.38
CA ASN A 431 1.67 41.73 31.84
C ASN A 431 1.59 40.33 32.46
N ASP A 432 1.76 39.25 31.67
CA ASP A 432 1.63 37.87 32.13
C ASP A 432 0.33 37.60 32.90
N LEU A 433 -0.79 38.08 32.38
CA LEU A 433 -2.12 37.93 32.96
C LEU A 433 -2.95 36.90 32.21
N THR A 434 -3.94 36.34 32.91
CA THR A 434 -5.01 35.61 32.19
C THR A 434 -5.85 36.57 31.40
N LEU A 435 -6.50 36.08 30.35
CA LEU A 435 -7.38 36.89 29.50
C LEU A 435 -8.51 37.57 30.32
N LYS A 436 -9.09 36.83 31.26
CA LYS A 436 -10.13 37.33 32.17
C LYS A 436 -9.59 38.47 33.04
N ALA A 437 -8.44 38.29 33.67
CA ALA A 437 -7.83 39.33 34.52
C ALA A 437 -7.53 40.62 33.73
N ALA A 438 -7.03 40.51 32.50
CA ALA A 438 -6.76 41.62 31.63
C ALA A 438 -8.05 42.34 31.16
N ALA A 439 -9.09 41.60 30.80
CA ALA A 439 -10.38 42.15 30.38
C ALA A 439 -11.04 42.96 31.50
N LEU A 440 -11.04 42.44 32.73
CA LEU A 440 -11.58 43.13 33.88
C LEU A 440 -10.78 44.40 34.26
N LYS A 441 -9.44 44.29 34.19
CA LYS A 441 -8.55 45.42 34.53
C LYS A 441 -8.68 46.59 33.52
N LEU A 442 -8.95 46.30 32.27
CA LEU A 442 -9.21 47.28 31.24
C LEU A 442 -10.65 47.82 31.29
N GLY A 443 -11.55 47.19 32.01
CA GLY A 443 -12.92 47.62 32.18
C GLY A 443 -13.80 47.51 30.92
N TYR A 444 -13.44 46.63 29.99
CA TYR A 444 -14.21 46.49 28.75
C TYR A 444 -15.40 45.54 28.86
N VAL A 445 -15.39 44.66 29.86
CA VAL A 445 -16.48 43.72 30.18
C VAL A 445 -16.54 43.52 31.69
N THR A 446 -17.72 43.18 32.20
CA THR A 446 -17.89 42.66 33.56
C THR A 446 -17.49 41.19 33.67
N GLU A 447 -17.27 40.71 34.85
CA GLU A 447 -16.94 39.28 35.09
C GLU A 447 -18.06 38.37 34.53
N ALA A 448 -19.31 38.69 34.85
CA ALA A 448 -20.47 37.92 34.40
C ALA A 448 -20.58 37.89 32.86
N GLU A 449 -20.26 39.00 32.18
CA GLU A 449 -20.24 39.07 30.69
C GLU A 449 -19.10 38.26 30.15
N PHE A 450 -17.91 38.33 30.75
CA PHE A 450 -16.77 37.55 30.30
C PHE A 450 -17.09 36.04 30.38
N ASP A 451 -17.56 35.56 31.52
CA ASP A 451 -17.85 34.14 31.75
C ASP A 451 -19.00 33.63 30.88
N ARG A 452 -19.95 34.48 30.53
CA ARG A 452 -21.03 34.15 29.62
C ARG A 452 -20.56 34.01 28.17
N VAL A 453 -19.64 34.88 27.72
CA VAL A 453 -19.21 35.01 26.33
C VAL A 453 -18.01 34.08 26.04
N VAL A 454 -17.02 34.08 26.94
CA VAL A 454 -15.78 33.31 26.74
C VAL A 454 -15.94 31.91 27.36
N ASP A 455 -16.68 31.09 26.63
CA ASP A 455 -16.89 29.67 26.98
C ASP A 455 -16.26 28.79 25.88
N PRO A 456 -15.09 28.15 26.13
CA PRO A 456 -14.43 27.31 25.14
C PRO A 456 -15.32 26.19 24.58
N LYS A 457 -16.28 25.69 25.37
CA LYS A 457 -17.20 24.64 24.94
C LYS A 457 -18.23 25.11 23.87
N LYS A 458 -18.52 26.39 23.85
CA LYS A 458 -19.38 27.01 22.82
C LYS A 458 -18.60 27.32 21.54
N MET A 459 -17.30 27.62 21.68
CA MET A 459 -16.44 28.04 20.57
C MET A 459 -16.05 26.90 19.59
N VAL A 460 -16.37 25.65 19.89
CA VAL A 460 -16.05 24.48 19.06
C VAL A 460 -17.11 24.16 17.99
N ARG A 461 -18.05 25.06 17.75
CA ARG A 461 -19.13 24.93 16.76
C ARG A 461 -19.53 26.32 16.27
N PRO A 462 -20.31 26.44 15.18
CA PRO A 462 -20.84 27.75 14.76
C PRO A 462 -21.56 28.41 15.92
N TYR A 463 -21.04 29.57 16.34
CA TYR A 463 -21.49 30.32 17.50
C TYR A 463 -21.19 31.82 17.33
N VAL A 464 -22.16 32.63 17.64
CA VAL A 464 -22.00 34.09 17.80
C VAL A 464 -22.51 34.44 19.17
N ALA A 465 -21.69 35.13 19.97
CA ALA A 465 -21.98 35.53 21.36
C ALA A 465 -23.07 36.59 21.48
#